data_6ae3d8aabd091b4cc1ab5b2118e4989f
#
_entry.id   6ae3d8aabd091b4cc1ab5b2118e4989f
#
_cell.length_a   1.000
_cell.length_b   1.000
_cell.length_c   1.000
_cell.angle_alpha   90.00
_cell.angle_beta   90.00
_cell.angle_gamma   90.00
#
_symmetry.space_group_name_H-M   'P 1'
#
loop_
_entity.id
_entity.type
_entity.pdbx_description
1 polymer ?
#
loop_
_entity_poly.entity_id
_entity_poly.type
_entity_poly.pdbx_seq_one_letter_code
_entity_poly.pdbx_strand_id
1 'polypeptide(L)' 'MATMYCPKCIVEVMELINHEEGTDFEILNEGTENEVKEEFEYVIDTYKCPECGHEVEDYMEDEEE' A
#
# COMPACT_ATOMS: atom_id res chain seq x y z
N MET A 1 5.21 -0.42 16.27
CA MET A 1 4.25 0.17 15.35
C MET A 1 4.86 1.34 14.59
N ALA A 2 4.69 1.34 13.30
CA ALA A 2 5.16 2.45 12.48
C ALA A 2 4.22 3.64 12.65
N THR A 3 4.78 4.78 12.97
CA THR A 3 4.03 6.02 13.10
C THR A 3 4.39 6.92 11.91
N MET A 4 3.38 7.37 11.18
CA MET A 4 3.62 8.23 10.03
C MET A 4 3.39 9.69 10.41
N TYR A 5 4.38 10.52 10.11
CA TYR A 5 4.32 11.95 10.37
C TYR A 5 4.07 12.72 9.08
N CYS A 6 3.27 13.77 9.18
CA CYS A 6 3.02 14.64 8.05
C CYS A 6 4.31 15.37 7.63
N PRO A 7 4.74 15.27 6.37
CA PRO A 7 5.96 15.93 5.92
C PRO A 7 5.88 17.45 5.92
N LYS A 8 4.67 17.99 5.94
CA LYS A 8 4.45 19.44 5.97
C LYS A 8 4.39 20.01 7.38
N CYS A 9 3.77 19.26 8.30
CA CYS A 9 3.60 19.71 9.68
C CYS A 9 4.71 19.24 10.61
N ILE A 10 5.37 18.13 10.26
CA ILE A 10 6.51 17.54 10.98
C ILE A 10 6.14 17.01 12.38
N VAL A 11 5.39 17.77 13.16
CA VAL A 11 5.05 17.44 14.55
C VAL A 11 3.73 16.72 14.72
N GLU A 12 2.89 16.69 13.68
CA GLU A 12 1.59 16.03 13.77
C GLU A 12 1.65 14.60 13.22
N VAL A 13 1.05 13.69 13.95
CA VAL A 13 0.91 12.29 13.54
C VAL A 13 -0.29 12.18 12.62
N MET A 14 -0.09 11.56 11.46
CA MET A 14 -1.17 11.33 10.50
C MET A 14 -2.11 10.23 11.00
N GLU A 15 -3.40 10.40 10.75
CA GLU A 15 -4.42 9.44 11.10
C GLU A 15 -4.71 8.50 9.93
N LEU A 16 -4.91 7.22 10.24
CA LEU A 16 -5.37 6.24 9.26
C LEU A 16 -6.85 6.49 8.98
N ILE A 17 -7.17 6.91 7.76
CA ILE A 17 -8.56 7.21 7.38
C ILE A 17 -9.17 6.15 6.48
N ASN A 18 -8.34 5.32 5.83
CA ASN A 18 -8.82 4.26 4.96
C ASN A 18 -7.83 3.10 4.96
N HIS A 19 -8.39 1.90 4.93
CA HIS A 19 -7.61 0.66 4.85
C HIS A 19 -8.29 -0.26 3.85
N GLU A 20 -7.57 -0.65 2.82
CA GLU A 20 -8.06 -1.57 1.81
C GLU A 20 -7.16 -2.78 1.72
N GLU A 21 -7.75 -3.95 1.64
CA GLU A 21 -7.06 -5.20 1.39
C GLU A 21 -7.65 -5.85 0.15
N GLY A 22 -6.79 -6.47 -0.65
CA GLY A 22 -7.24 -7.16 -1.84
C GLY A 22 -6.21 -8.16 -2.31
N THR A 23 -6.56 -8.88 -3.37
CA THR A 23 -5.70 -9.85 -4.01
C THR A 23 -5.59 -9.51 -5.49
N ASP A 24 -4.38 -9.58 -6.02
CA ASP A 24 -4.14 -9.35 -7.43
C ASP A 24 -3.21 -10.45 -7.95
N PHE A 25 -2.92 -10.46 -9.22
CA PHE A 25 -2.02 -11.43 -9.81
C PHE A 25 -1.13 -10.78 -10.86
N GLU A 26 0.01 -11.41 -11.11
CA GLU A 26 0.94 -11.01 -12.13
C GLU A 26 1.27 -12.22 -13.00
N ILE A 27 1.31 -12.02 -14.31
CA ILE A 27 1.67 -13.07 -15.25
C ILE A 27 3.10 -12.82 -15.72
N LEU A 28 3.96 -13.78 -15.43
CA LEU A 28 5.36 -13.74 -15.84
C LEU A 28 5.56 -14.58 -17.10
N ASN A 29 6.40 -14.10 -18.00
CA ASN A 29 6.72 -14.78 -19.27
C ASN A 29 5.46 -15.05 -20.11
N GLU A 30 4.58 -14.07 -20.19
CA GLU A 30 3.33 -14.19 -20.95
C GLU A 30 3.60 -14.54 -22.41
N GLY A 31 2.84 -15.50 -22.91
CA GLY A 31 2.95 -15.97 -24.30
C GLY A 31 4.06 -16.99 -24.54
N THR A 32 4.72 -17.48 -23.50
CA THR A 32 5.76 -18.49 -23.60
C THR A 32 5.34 -19.78 -22.90
N GLU A 33 6.09 -20.85 -23.09
CA GLU A 33 5.87 -22.13 -22.40
C GLU A 33 6.13 -22.03 -20.88
N ASN A 34 6.88 -21.02 -20.48
CA ASN A 34 7.22 -20.77 -19.08
C ASN A 34 6.32 -19.73 -18.42
N GLU A 35 5.14 -19.50 -18.98
CA GLU A 35 4.17 -18.58 -18.40
C GLU A 35 3.78 -19.04 -17.01
N VAL A 36 3.94 -18.15 -16.04
CA VAL A 36 3.61 -18.41 -14.63
C VAL A 36 2.72 -17.30 -14.12
N LYS A 37 1.66 -17.71 -13.42
CA LYS A 37 0.76 -16.76 -12.74
C LYS A 37 1.12 -16.74 -11.27
N GLU A 38 1.47 -15.57 -10.76
CA GLU A 38 1.73 -15.36 -9.33
C GLU A 38 0.60 -14.53 -8.73
N GLU A 39 0.04 -15.02 -7.65
CA GLU A 39 -0.96 -14.30 -6.89
C GLU A 39 -0.30 -13.68 -5.66
N PHE A 40 -0.71 -12.46 -5.34
CA PHE A 40 -0.20 -11.76 -4.17
C PHE A 40 -1.32 -10.98 -3.50
N GLU A 41 -1.15 -10.76 -2.20
CA GLU A 41 -2.05 -9.91 -1.43
C GLU A 41 -1.46 -8.51 -1.34
N TYR A 42 -2.33 -7.50 -1.37
CA TYR A 42 -1.90 -6.13 -1.21
C TYR A 42 -2.71 -5.43 -0.14
N VAL A 43 -2.11 -4.43 0.47
CA VAL A 43 -2.75 -3.58 1.46
C VAL A 43 -2.47 -2.13 1.11
N ILE A 44 -3.50 -1.33 1.09
CA ILE A 44 -3.38 0.11 0.87
C ILE A 44 -3.93 0.84 2.08
N ASP A 45 -3.04 1.55 2.78
CA ASP A 45 -3.41 2.37 3.93
C ASP A 45 -3.33 3.83 3.53
N THR A 46 -4.40 4.58 3.77
CA THR A 46 -4.44 6.01 3.51
C THR A 46 -4.40 6.77 4.81
N TYR A 47 -3.44 7.67 4.94
CA TYR A 47 -3.26 8.51 6.12
C TYR A 47 -3.53 9.96 5.78
N LYS A 48 -4.10 10.68 6.73
CA LYS A 48 -4.40 12.10 6.56
C LYS A 48 -3.94 12.88 7.77
N CYS A 49 -3.32 14.02 7.51
CA CYS A 49 -2.94 14.95 8.56
C CYS A 49 -4.19 15.73 9.03
N PRO A 50 -4.50 15.71 10.34
CA PRO A 50 -5.68 16.41 10.85
C PRO A 50 -5.58 17.94 10.78
N GLU A 51 -4.37 18.46 10.63
CA GLU A 51 -4.17 19.91 10.58
C GLU A 51 -4.19 20.49 9.17
N CYS A 52 -3.36 19.95 8.27
CA CYS A 52 -3.23 20.50 6.92
C CYS A 52 -4.04 19.77 5.87
N GLY A 53 -4.60 18.60 6.19
CA GLY A 53 -5.37 17.81 5.25
C GLY A 53 -4.54 17.06 4.21
N HIS A 54 -3.22 16.99 4.40
CA HIS A 54 -2.34 16.25 3.49
C HIS A 54 -2.60 14.75 3.59
N GLU A 55 -2.76 14.09 2.46
CA GLU A 55 -3.01 12.65 2.40
C GLU A 55 -1.83 11.90 1.80
N VAL A 56 -1.53 10.75 2.37
CA VAL A 56 -0.48 9.86 1.88
C VAL A 56 -1.03 8.45 1.81
N GLU A 57 -0.78 7.76 0.71
CA GLU A 57 -1.13 6.36 0.54
C GLU A 57 0.11 5.50 0.72
N ASP A 58 -0.02 4.46 1.55
CA ASP A 58 1.02 3.47 1.76
C ASP A 58 0.58 2.15 1.14
N TYR A 59 1.28 1.72 0.11
CA TYR A 59 0.98 0.50 -0.61
C TYR A 59 2.00 -0.57 -0.25
N MET A 60 1.51 -1.72 0.19
CA MET A 60 2.36 -2.87 0.52
C MET A 60 1.88 -4.11 -0.21
N GLU A 61 2.82 -4.86 -0.75
CA GLU A 61 2.57 -6.15 -1.37
C GLU A 61 3.14 -7.25 -0.48
N ASP A 62 2.37 -8.31 -0.29
CA ASP A 62 2.83 -9.50 0.42
C ASP A 62 2.81 -10.68 -0.55
N GLU A 63 4.00 -11.22 -0.84
CA GLU A 63 4.12 -12.38 -1.72
C GLU A 63 4.09 -13.65 -0.89
N GLU A 64 3.13 -14.52 -1.21
CA GLU A 64 3.13 -15.87 -0.66
C GLU A 64 3.95 -16.79 -1.55
N GLU A 65 4.94 -17.40 -0.94
CA GLU A 65 5.70 -18.46 -1.60
C GLU A 65 5.10 -19.83 -1.26
#